data_18c35ca7e438ed66c42ea61841bb8a58
#
_entry.id   18c35ca7e438ed66c42ea61841bb8a58
#
_cell.length_a   1.000
_cell.length_b   1.000
_cell.length_c   1.000
_cell.angle_alpha   90.00
_cell.angle_beta   90.00
_cell.angle_gamma   90.00
#
_symmetry.space_group_name_H-M   'P 1'
#
loop_
_entity.id
_entity.type
_entity.pdbx_description
1 polymer ?
#
loop_
_entity_poly.entity_id
_entity_poly.type
_entity_poly.pdbx_seq_one_letter_code
_entity_poly.pdbx_strand_id
1 'polypeptide(L)'
;MKQKNLYLLAGVPGSGKSTWLKWYAPDNSIIISRDQIRFSLLQDGEDYFAHESEVFFEFINQINDALENEYSDAPIFVDATHLTKASRTKLLKHLFKEDISTLSIYWFDTPLKTCFERNDQRSGLAKVPRKVIRRMFYQKEFPTLEEGIDKIFIINEKGEINGYN
;
A
#
# COMPACT_ATOMS: atom_id res chain seq x y z
N MET A 1 1.42 26.17 -4.53
CA MET A 1 1.45 24.71 -4.79
C MET A 1 0.17 24.08 -4.26
N LYS A 2 -0.42 23.18 -5.04
CA LYS A 2 -1.60 22.45 -4.58
C LYS A 2 -1.16 21.30 -3.69
N GLN A 3 -1.54 21.32 -2.44
CA GLN A 3 -1.35 20.20 -1.53
C GLN A 3 -2.34 19.08 -1.87
N LYS A 4 -1.92 17.84 -1.75
CA LYS A 4 -2.68 16.65 -2.15
C LYS A 4 -2.99 15.72 -1.01
N ASN A 5 -4.08 14.97 -1.17
CA ASN A 5 -4.44 13.91 -0.25
C ASN A 5 -3.72 12.62 -0.62
N LEU A 6 -2.94 12.08 0.30
CA LEU A 6 -2.20 10.84 0.17
C LEU A 6 -2.84 9.76 1.04
N TYR A 7 -3.14 8.62 0.42
CA TYR A 7 -3.78 7.48 1.07
C TYR A 7 -2.89 6.25 0.97
N LEU A 8 -2.40 5.77 2.11
CA LEU A 8 -1.66 4.52 2.19
C LEU A 8 -2.63 3.36 2.43
N LEU A 9 -2.53 2.29 1.66
CA LEU A 9 -3.19 1.03 1.98
C LEU A 9 -2.21 0.15 2.73
N ALA A 10 -2.66 -0.47 3.81
CA ALA A 10 -1.83 -1.34 4.63
C ALA A 10 -2.54 -2.66 4.93
N GLY A 11 -1.90 -3.76 4.65
CA GLY A 11 -2.44 -5.11 4.86
C GLY A 11 -1.57 -6.18 4.21
N VAL A 12 -1.68 -7.40 4.69
CA VAL A 12 -0.95 -8.55 4.13
C VAL A 12 -1.47 -8.91 2.73
N PRO A 13 -0.71 -9.66 1.92
CA PRO A 13 -1.23 -10.19 0.66
C PRO A 13 -2.52 -10.99 0.89
N GLY A 14 -3.51 -10.77 0.04
CA GLY A 14 -4.85 -11.38 0.20
C GLY A 14 -5.80 -10.65 1.14
N SER A 15 -5.41 -9.53 1.73
CA SER A 15 -6.30 -8.75 2.61
C SER A 15 -7.39 -7.95 1.89
N GLY A 16 -7.31 -7.81 0.57
CA GLY A 16 -8.35 -7.16 -0.24
C GLY A 16 -8.03 -5.73 -0.69
N LYS A 17 -6.80 -5.24 -0.53
CA LYS A 17 -6.39 -3.88 -0.90
C LYS A 17 -6.70 -3.52 -2.35
N SER A 18 -6.22 -4.29 -3.30
CA SER A 18 -6.38 -4.00 -4.73
C SER A 18 -7.83 -4.09 -5.18
N THR A 19 -8.60 -5.03 -4.63
CA THR A 19 -10.04 -5.14 -4.87
C THR A 19 -10.78 -3.93 -4.32
N TRP A 20 -10.44 -3.49 -3.12
CA TRP A 20 -11.02 -2.29 -2.51
C TRP A 20 -10.77 -1.05 -3.35
N LEU A 21 -9.55 -0.85 -3.84
CA LEU A 21 -9.20 0.26 -4.75
C LEU A 21 -10.08 0.26 -5.99
N LYS A 22 -10.28 -0.90 -6.60
CA LYS A 22 -11.10 -1.05 -7.80
C LYS A 22 -12.54 -0.61 -7.59
N TRP A 23 -13.10 -0.83 -6.38
CA TRP A 23 -14.50 -0.55 -6.10
C TRP A 23 -14.74 0.83 -5.47
N TYR A 24 -13.77 1.36 -4.72
CA TYR A 24 -13.99 2.54 -3.89
C TYR A 24 -13.11 3.74 -4.22
N ALA A 25 -11.98 3.57 -4.90
CA ALA A 25 -11.18 4.71 -5.32
C ALA A 25 -11.93 5.52 -6.39
N PRO A 26 -11.95 6.86 -6.29
CA PRO A 26 -12.51 7.71 -7.34
C PRO A 26 -11.87 7.44 -8.71
N ASP A 27 -12.62 7.58 -9.79
CA ASP A 27 -12.15 7.29 -11.15
C ASP A 27 -10.92 8.10 -11.57
N ASN A 28 -10.78 9.32 -11.04
CA ASN A 28 -9.64 10.19 -11.31
C ASN A 28 -8.42 9.93 -10.41
N SER A 29 -8.46 8.90 -9.56
CA SER A 29 -7.37 8.61 -8.61
C SER A 29 -6.07 8.22 -9.31
N ILE A 30 -4.95 8.64 -8.74
CA ILE A 30 -3.62 8.13 -9.09
C ILE A 30 -3.33 6.94 -8.18
N ILE A 31 -3.14 5.77 -8.77
CA ILE A 31 -2.84 4.54 -8.02
C ILE A 31 -1.40 4.12 -8.29
N ILE A 32 -0.59 4.03 -7.24
CA ILE A 32 0.81 3.62 -7.31
C ILE A 32 0.94 2.30 -6.56
N SER A 33 1.21 1.22 -7.30
CA SER A 33 1.33 -0.13 -6.78
C SER A 33 2.77 -0.61 -6.78
N ARG A 34 3.30 -0.93 -5.61
CA ARG A 34 4.65 -1.47 -5.46
C ARG A 34 4.81 -2.81 -6.18
N ASP A 35 3.79 -3.65 -6.15
CA ASP A 35 3.83 -4.95 -6.85
C ASP A 35 3.81 -4.80 -8.37
N GLN A 36 3.06 -3.85 -8.92
CA GLN A 36 3.10 -3.58 -10.36
C GLN A 36 4.48 -3.10 -10.81
N ILE A 37 5.14 -2.24 -10.03
CA ILE A 37 6.52 -1.82 -10.28
C ILE A 37 7.45 -3.02 -10.24
N ARG A 38 7.34 -3.87 -9.22
CA ARG A 38 8.14 -5.09 -9.08
C ARG A 38 7.98 -6.00 -10.29
N PHE A 39 6.77 -6.28 -10.70
CA PHE A 39 6.49 -7.16 -11.84
C PHE A 39 7.00 -6.60 -13.16
N SER A 40 7.07 -5.27 -13.31
CA SER A 40 7.64 -4.64 -14.50
C SER A 40 9.17 -4.77 -14.60
N LEU A 41 9.85 -4.98 -13.47
CA LEU A 41 11.30 -5.11 -13.39
C LEU A 41 11.79 -6.56 -13.38
N LEU A 42 10.95 -7.50 -12.91
CA LEU A 42 11.30 -8.91 -12.84
C LEU A 42 11.39 -9.55 -14.22
N GLN A 43 12.42 -10.34 -14.43
CA GLN A 43 12.61 -11.21 -15.60
C GLN A 43 12.24 -12.65 -15.25
N ASP A 44 12.01 -13.47 -16.27
CA ASP A 44 11.67 -14.87 -16.09
C ASP A 44 12.73 -15.62 -15.29
N GLY A 45 12.31 -16.30 -14.22
CA GLY A 45 13.18 -17.09 -13.36
C GLY A 45 13.90 -16.32 -12.26
N GLU A 46 13.74 -15.01 -12.19
CA GLU A 46 14.32 -14.21 -11.09
C GLU A 46 13.54 -14.40 -9.79
N ASP A 47 14.25 -14.25 -8.66
CA ASP A 47 13.64 -14.22 -7.34
C ASP A 47 12.71 -13.00 -7.20
N TYR A 48 11.60 -13.17 -6.48
CA TYR A 48 10.61 -12.12 -6.26
C TYR A 48 11.22 -10.82 -5.72
N PHE A 49 12.25 -10.90 -4.91
CA PHE A 49 12.94 -9.76 -4.30
C PHE A 49 14.23 -9.33 -5.02
N ALA A 50 14.48 -9.81 -6.24
CA ALA A 50 15.72 -9.56 -6.96
C ALA A 50 16.06 -8.08 -7.17
N HIS A 51 15.05 -7.22 -7.31
CA HIS A 51 15.19 -5.80 -7.63
C HIS A 51 14.62 -4.87 -6.54
N GLU A 52 14.63 -5.27 -5.27
CA GLU A 52 13.96 -4.51 -4.19
C GLU A 52 14.44 -3.06 -4.05
N SER A 53 15.74 -2.79 -4.22
CA SER A 53 16.26 -1.42 -4.15
C SER A 53 15.74 -0.55 -5.31
N GLU A 54 15.71 -1.10 -6.52
CA GLU A 54 15.18 -0.43 -7.71
C GLU A 54 13.66 -0.22 -7.59
N VAL A 55 12.95 -1.25 -7.12
CA VAL A 55 11.50 -1.18 -6.85
C VAL A 55 11.20 -0.07 -5.85
N PHE A 56 11.94 0.00 -4.76
CA PHE A 56 11.72 1.03 -3.74
C PHE A 56 12.01 2.43 -4.30
N PHE A 57 13.11 2.60 -5.03
CA PHE A 57 13.47 3.87 -5.64
C PHE A 57 12.40 4.35 -6.62
N GLU A 58 11.97 3.48 -7.53
CA GLU A 58 10.93 3.80 -8.50
C GLU A 58 9.58 4.11 -7.83
N PHE A 59 9.24 3.35 -6.77
CA PHE A 59 8.04 3.57 -5.97
C PHE A 59 8.02 4.97 -5.33
N ILE A 60 9.13 5.38 -4.73
CA ILE A 60 9.28 6.73 -4.17
C ILE A 60 9.18 7.80 -5.26
N ASN A 61 9.84 7.60 -6.39
CA ASN A 61 9.80 8.56 -7.49
C ASN A 61 8.38 8.77 -8.01
N GLN A 62 7.64 7.70 -8.26
CA GLN A 62 6.25 7.82 -8.74
C GLN A 62 5.34 8.54 -7.74
N ILE A 63 5.53 8.32 -6.43
CA ILE A 63 4.75 9.04 -5.41
C ILE A 63 5.11 10.53 -5.41
N ASN A 64 6.40 10.87 -5.43
CA ASN A 64 6.85 12.26 -5.43
C ASN A 64 6.44 13.00 -6.72
N ASP A 65 6.57 12.35 -7.88
CA ASP A 65 6.10 12.91 -9.15
C ASP A 65 4.59 13.22 -9.12
N ALA A 66 3.80 12.33 -8.50
CA ALA A 66 2.38 12.56 -8.33
C ALA A 66 2.08 13.71 -7.35
N LEU A 67 2.89 13.85 -6.28
CA LEU A 67 2.78 14.95 -5.31
C LEU A 67 3.12 16.30 -5.95
N GLU A 68 4.20 16.38 -6.73
CA GLU A 68 4.66 17.60 -7.40
C GLU A 68 3.81 18.03 -8.59
N ASN A 69 2.95 17.17 -9.12
CA ASN A 69 2.15 17.48 -10.31
C ASN A 69 1.12 18.60 -10.05
N GLU A 70 1.47 19.83 -10.35
CA GLU A 70 0.63 21.01 -10.13
C GLU A 70 -0.67 21.04 -10.97
N TYR A 71 -0.75 20.23 -12.01
CA TYR A 71 -1.90 20.18 -12.92
C TYR A 71 -3.00 19.23 -12.46
N SER A 72 -2.76 18.45 -11.41
CA SER A 72 -3.71 17.48 -10.89
C SER A 72 -3.97 17.68 -9.40
N ASP A 73 -5.21 17.61 -8.99
CA ASP A 73 -5.66 17.55 -7.59
C ASP A 73 -6.24 16.15 -7.24
N ALA A 74 -5.96 15.17 -8.10
CA ALA A 74 -6.39 13.80 -7.93
C ALA A 74 -5.86 13.19 -6.62
N PRO A 75 -6.68 12.42 -5.90
CA PRO A 75 -6.22 11.70 -4.73
C PRO A 75 -5.20 10.63 -5.13
N ILE A 76 -4.14 10.46 -4.32
CA ILE A 76 -3.06 9.53 -4.56
C ILE A 76 -3.21 8.34 -3.62
N PHE A 77 -3.39 7.14 -4.17
CA PHE A 77 -3.45 5.89 -3.44
C PHE A 77 -2.17 5.09 -3.63
N VAL A 78 -1.57 4.67 -2.52
CA VAL A 78 -0.30 3.95 -2.50
C VAL A 78 -0.56 2.53 -2.00
N ASP A 79 -0.49 1.57 -2.92
CA ASP A 79 -0.77 0.14 -2.66
C ASP A 79 0.53 -0.62 -2.41
N ALA A 80 0.78 -0.91 -1.14
CA ALA A 80 1.84 -1.78 -0.66
C ALA A 80 1.40 -2.41 0.68
N THR A 81 2.25 -3.21 1.30
CA THR A 81 1.87 -3.85 2.57
C THR A 81 1.85 -2.89 3.76
N HIS A 82 2.80 -1.95 3.86
CA HIS A 82 2.91 -0.92 4.91
C HIS A 82 2.66 -1.44 6.35
N LEU A 83 3.11 -2.66 6.64
CA LEU A 83 2.71 -3.42 7.82
C LEU A 83 3.43 -3.02 9.10
N THR A 84 4.65 -2.51 9.01
CA THR A 84 5.46 -2.17 10.18
C THR A 84 5.68 -0.67 10.28
N LYS A 85 5.85 -0.19 11.52
CA LYS A 85 6.23 1.21 11.76
C LYS A 85 7.52 1.57 11.02
N ALA A 86 8.50 0.67 11.02
CA ALA A 86 9.77 0.88 10.32
C ALA A 86 9.58 1.09 8.81
N SER A 87 8.74 0.27 8.16
CA SER A 87 8.46 0.41 6.73
C SER A 87 7.73 1.70 6.39
N ARG A 88 6.75 2.10 7.20
CA ARG A 88 6.04 3.37 7.04
C ARG A 88 6.95 4.57 7.26
N THR A 89 7.76 4.55 8.32
CA THR A 89 8.75 5.59 8.60
C THR A 89 9.76 5.74 7.47
N LYS A 90 10.25 4.61 6.93
CA LYS A 90 11.18 4.61 5.78
C LYS A 90 10.55 5.26 4.56
N LEU A 91 9.30 4.90 4.24
CA LEU A 91 8.55 5.53 3.15
C LEU A 91 8.44 7.04 3.35
N LEU A 92 7.87 7.46 4.47
CA LEU A 92 7.55 8.86 4.75
C LEU A 92 8.78 9.77 4.79
N LYS A 93 9.95 9.25 5.13
CA LYS A 93 11.22 9.99 5.08
C LYS A 93 11.63 10.47 3.69
N HIS A 94 11.20 9.76 2.65
CA HIS A 94 11.59 10.02 1.27
C HIS A 94 10.54 10.81 0.48
N LEU A 95 9.38 11.10 1.10
CA LEU A 95 8.30 11.84 0.44
C LEU A 95 8.43 13.36 0.66
N PHE A 96 7.99 14.13 -0.31
CA PHE A 96 7.88 15.59 -0.23
C PHE A 96 6.65 15.97 0.59
N LYS A 97 6.86 16.06 1.90
CA LYS A 97 5.78 16.23 2.89
C LYS A 97 5.04 17.57 2.79
N GLU A 98 5.72 18.59 2.30
CA GLU A 98 5.16 19.92 2.07
C GLU A 98 4.03 19.91 1.03
N ASP A 99 4.02 18.92 0.14
CA ASP A 99 3.00 18.76 -0.90
C ASP A 99 1.81 17.89 -0.44
N ILE A 100 1.86 17.36 0.78
CA ILE A 100 0.80 16.54 1.35
C ILE A 100 -0.13 17.40 2.22
N SER A 101 -1.40 17.49 1.83
CA SER A 101 -2.44 18.15 2.63
C SER A 101 -2.92 17.26 3.78
N THR A 102 -3.22 16.01 3.47
CA THR A 102 -3.70 15.01 4.43
C THR A 102 -3.11 13.66 4.10
N LEU A 103 -2.50 13.04 5.10
CA LEU A 103 -2.00 11.67 5.05
C LEU A 103 -2.95 10.75 5.79
N SER A 104 -3.59 9.86 5.06
CA SER A 104 -4.49 8.85 5.64
C SER A 104 -3.97 7.45 5.39
N ILE A 105 -4.27 6.51 6.30
CA ILE A 105 -3.98 5.09 6.10
C ILE A 105 -5.27 4.28 6.20
N TYR A 106 -5.45 3.35 5.26
CA TYR A 106 -6.48 2.32 5.28
C TYR A 106 -5.86 1.01 5.73
N TRP A 107 -6.14 0.61 6.96
CA TRP A 107 -5.65 -0.63 7.56
C TRP A 107 -6.64 -1.75 7.32
N PHE A 108 -6.21 -2.75 6.52
CA PHE A 108 -7.03 -3.90 6.18
C PHE A 108 -6.91 -4.98 7.25
N ASP A 109 -7.93 -5.06 8.11
CA ASP A 109 -8.00 -6.02 9.19
C ASP A 109 -8.76 -7.28 8.74
N THR A 110 -8.12 -8.05 7.88
CA THR A 110 -8.65 -9.29 7.32
C THR A 110 -8.07 -10.49 8.07
N PRO A 111 -8.90 -11.47 8.50
CA PRO A 111 -8.40 -12.68 9.15
C PRO A 111 -7.38 -13.43 8.30
N LEU A 112 -6.38 -14.03 8.95
CA LEU A 112 -5.31 -14.76 8.26
C LEU A 112 -5.86 -15.87 7.35
N LYS A 113 -6.88 -16.60 7.83
CA LYS A 113 -7.55 -17.65 7.04
C LYS A 113 -8.10 -17.10 5.72
N THR A 114 -8.78 -15.98 5.75
CA THR A 114 -9.34 -15.32 4.57
C THR A 114 -8.24 -14.87 3.61
N CYS A 115 -7.12 -14.34 4.16
CA CYS A 115 -5.96 -13.97 3.35
C CYS A 115 -5.36 -15.19 2.62
N PHE A 116 -5.25 -16.35 3.29
CA PHE A 116 -4.79 -17.59 2.68
C PHE A 116 -5.73 -18.05 1.56
N GLU A 117 -7.03 -18.11 1.82
CA GLU A 117 -8.04 -18.55 0.84
C GLU A 117 -8.00 -17.69 -0.44
N ARG A 118 -7.91 -16.37 -0.27
CA ARG A 118 -7.81 -15.44 -1.41
C ARG A 118 -6.49 -15.58 -2.15
N ASN A 119 -5.39 -15.71 -1.43
CA ASN A 119 -4.07 -15.89 -2.03
C ASN A 119 -3.96 -17.21 -2.80
N ASP A 120 -4.58 -18.29 -2.32
CA ASP A 120 -4.57 -19.60 -2.99
C ASP A 120 -5.27 -19.59 -4.35
N GLN A 121 -6.19 -18.65 -4.57
CA GLN A 121 -6.85 -18.45 -5.86
C GLN A 121 -5.98 -17.67 -6.87
N ARG A 122 -4.87 -17.09 -6.43
CA ARG A 122 -3.93 -16.39 -7.30
C ARG A 122 -3.00 -17.36 -8.01
N SER A 123 -2.38 -16.90 -9.09
CA SER A 123 -1.39 -17.65 -9.87
C SER A 123 -0.15 -16.79 -10.15
N GLY A 124 0.93 -17.46 -10.55
CA GLY A 124 2.17 -16.79 -10.93
C GLY A 124 2.79 -15.99 -9.79
N LEU A 125 3.39 -14.85 -10.14
CA LEU A 125 4.09 -13.97 -9.19
C LEU A 125 3.17 -13.35 -8.13
N ALA A 126 1.89 -13.19 -8.43
CA ALA A 126 0.92 -12.65 -7.48
C ALA A 126 0.60 -13.59 -6.31
N LYS A 127 0.88 -14.90 -6.45
CA LYS A 127 0.68 -15.89 -5.40
C LYS A 127 1.89 -15.93 -4.47
N VAL A 128 1.68 -15.48 -3.24
CA VAL A 128 2.70 -15.42 -2.20
C VAL A 128 2.70 -16.72 -1.38
N PRO A 129 3.85 -17.31 -1.02
CA PRO A 129 3.89 -18.48 -0.14
C PRO A 129 3.18 -18.20 1.20
N ARG A 130 2.34 -19.15 1.66
CA ARG A 130 1.58 -19.00 2.91
C ARG A 130 2.46 -18.70 4.13
N LYS A 131 3.67 -19.26 4.20
CA LYS A 131 4.63 -18.97 5.29
C LYS A 131 5.03 -17.50 5.35
N VAL A 132 5.12 -16.82 4.19
CA VAL A 132 5.46 -15.40 4.09
C VAL A 132 4.27 -14.55 4.58
N ILE A 133 3.06 -14.88 4.15
CA ILE A 133 1.83 -14.19 4.60
C ILE A 133 1.67 -14.34 6.12
N ARG A 134 1.88 -15.54 6.66
CA ARG A 134 1.81 -15.81 8.11
C ARG A 134 2.82 -14.96 8.88
N ARG A 135 4.07 -14.91 8.42
CA ARG A 135 5.11 -14.08 9.02
C ARG A 135 4.71 -12.61 9.02
N MET A 136 4.27 -12.09 7.89
CA MET A 136 3.81 -10.71 7.75
C MET A 136 2.64 -10.42 8.68
N PHE A 137 1.67 -11.32 8.77
CA PHE A 137 0.49 -11.16 9.62
C PHE A 137 0.85 -11.01 11.10
N TYR A 138 1.80 -11.80 11.61
CA TYR A 138 2.22 -11.73 13.01
C TYR A 138 3.25 -10.62 13.29
N GLN A 139 3.90 -10.08 12.28
CA GLN A 139 4.83 -8.94 12.40
C GLN A 139 4.14 -7.59 12.22
N LYS A 140 2.87 -7.56 11.83
CA LYS A 140 2.17 -6.31 11.59
C LYS A 140 2.04 -5.47 12.85
N GLU A 141 2.25 -4.17 12.70
CA GLU A 141 2.15 -3.17 13.75
C GLU A 141 1.10 -2.14 13.36
N PHE A 142 0.04 -2.03 14.17
CA PHE A 142 -1.03 -1.08 13.92
C PHE A 142 -0.48 0.34 13.87
N PRO A 143 -0.86 1.16 12.87
CA PRO A 143 -0.36 2.53 12.74
C PRO A 143 -0.88 3.42 13.87
N THR A 144 -0.13 4.49 14.15
CA THR A 144 -0.51 5.51 15.12
C THR A 144 -0.40 6.91 14.53
N LEU A 145 -1.17 7.85 15.06
CA LEU A 145 -1.12 9.26 14.62
C LEU A 145 0.24 9.90 14.89
N GLU A 146 0.99 9.40 15.87
CA GLU A 146 2.35 9.88 16.20
C GLU A 146 3.36 9.62 15.07
N GLU A 147 3.03 8.74 14.11
CA GLU A 147 3.85 8.50 12.93
C GLU A 147 3.76 9.63 11.89
N GLY A 148 2.96 10.67 12.12
CA GLY A 148 2.68 11.74 11.18
C GLY A 148 1.50 11.43 10.25
N ILE A 149 0.66 10.48 10.65
CA ILE A 149 -0.58 10.11 9.95
C ILE A 149 -1.73 10.93 10.53
N ASP A 150 -2.53 11.56 9.67
CA ASP A 150 -3.65 12.40 10.11
C ASP A 150 -4.90 11.58 10.42
N LYS A 151 -5.14 10.50 9.67
CA LYS A 151 -6.33 9.66 9.81
C LYS A 151 -6.02 8.19 9.59
N ILE A 152 -6.62 7.33 10.42
CA ILE A 152 -6.52 5.88 10.31
C ILE A 152 -7.90 5.30 10.15
N PHE A 153 -8.14 4.57 9.06
CA PHE A 153 -9.39 3.84 8.81
C PHE A 153 -9.13 2.34 8.88
N ILE A 154 -10.02 1.62 9.56
CA ILE A 154 -9.95 0.16 9.65
C ILE A 154 -10.97 -0.43 8.67
N ILE A 155 -10.48 -1.25 7.75
CA ILE A 155 -11.30 -1.90 6.72
C ILE A 155 -11.41 -3.38 7.06
N ASN A 156 -12.64 -3.89 7.18
CA ASN A 156 -12.88 -5.30 7.45
C ASN A 156 -12.74 -6.17 6.20
N GLU A 157 -12.87 -7.49 6.35
CA GLU A 157 -12.75 -8.45 5.25
C GLU A 157 -13.80 -8.27 4.14
N LYS A 158 -14.90 -7.58 4.42
CA LYS A 158 -15.95 -7.25 3.44
C LYS A 158 -15.68 -5.94 2.69
N GLY A 159 -14.61 -5.23 3.03
CA GLY A 159 -14.27 -3.93 2.45
C GLY A 159 -15.01 -2.75 3.08
N GLU A 160 -15.67 -2.95 4.21
CA GLU A 160 -16.42 -1.91 4.93
C GLU A 160 -15.51 -1.21 5.94
N ILE A 161 -15.71 0.10 6.13
CA ILE A 161 -15.04 0.85 7.19
C ILE A 161 -15.64 0.41 8.53
N ASN A 162 -14.82 -0.23 9.37
CA ASN A 162 -15.21 -0.81 10.64
C ASN A 162 -14.79 0.03 11.85
N GLY A 163 -13.92 1.02 11.64
CA GLY A 163 -13.46 1.95 12.65
C GLY A 163 -12.52 2.99 12.07
N TYR A 164 -12.23 4.03 12.87
CA TYR A 164 -11.28 5.09 12.51
C TYR A 164 -10.68 5.74 13.75
N ASN A 165 -9.53 6.34 13.58
CA ASN A 165 -8.87 7.25 14.53
C ASN A 165 -8.56 8.59 13.86
#